data_c07e4d2690f611c2d4077bae4ae5358e
#
_entry.id   c07e4d2690f611c2d4077bae4ae5358e
#
_cell.length_a   1.000
_cell.length_b   1.000
_cell.length_c   1.000
_cell.angle_alpha   90.00
_cell.angle_beta   90.00
_cell.angle_gamma   90.00
#
_symmetry.space_group_name_H-M   'P 1'
#
loop_
_entity.id
_entity.type
_entity.pdbx_description
1 polymer ?
#
loop_
_entity_poly.entity_id
_entity_poly.type
_entity_poly.pdbx_seq_one_letter_code
_entity_poly.pdbx_strand_id
1 'polypeptide(L)'
;VIGMNVYDFDNTIYDGESSLALFWFYIKKMPHLVKYYPKVLKAMYNYKKGNITIEDALQKYIPMIEPYVLKVIDTCDRDAKEFWDSHMHKIKPFYKEIQQDDDVIITASPEIFMREICNRLGVKEVIGTTFNHETGKIERFCYRKNKVKAFNERFGDAPIDKFYTDSINDAPLIEIAKEAYLVKGNKIQRIK
;
A
#
# COMPACT_ATOMS: atom_id res chain seq x y z
N VAL A 1 3.71 -27.21 4.62
CA VAL A 1 3.90 -25.76 4.58
C VAL A 1 2.62 -25.13 5.11
N ILE A 2 2.71 -24.41 6.21
CA ILE A 2 1.56 -23.68 6.77
C ILE A 2 1.29 -22.51 5.82
N GLY A 3 0.05 -22.40 5.34
CA GLY A 3 -0.38 -21.27 4.52
C GLY A 3 -0.56 -20.03 5.40
N MET A 4 -0.51 -18.86 4.78
CA MET A 4 -0.64 -17.58 5.45
C MET A 4 -1.81 -16.78 4.90
N ASN A 5 -2.37 -15.89 5.73
CA ASN A 5 -3.34 -14.93 5.26
C ASN A 5 -2.64 -13.67 4.75
N VAL A 6 -3.09 -13.17 3.62
CA VAL A 6 -2.53 -11.98 2.96
C VAL A 6 -3.61 -10.92 2.85
N TYR A 7 -3.26 -9.69 3.15
CA TYR A 7 -4.19 -8.56 3.13
C TYR A 7 -3.63 -7.42 2.29
N ASP A 8 -4.44 -6.89 1.39
CA ASP A 8 -4.24 -5.53 0.92
C ASP A 8 -4.51 -4.54 2.06
N PHE A 9 -4.01 -3.31 1.97
CA PHE A 9 -4.10 -2.35 3.07
C PHE A 9 -5.16 -1.27 2.85
N ASP A 10 -5.00 -0.47 1.80
CA ASP A 10 -5.86 0.68 1.53
C ASP A 10 -7.29 0.24 1.18
N ASN A 11 -8.29 0.85 1.80
CA ASN A 11 -9.71 0.46 1.73
C ASN A 11 -10.02 -0.98 2.16
N THR A 12 -9.03 -1.80 2.47
CA THR A 12 -9.16 -3.16 3.00
C THR A 12 -9.05 -3.16 4.53
N ILE A 13 -7.85 -3.04 5.10
CA ILE A 13 -7.60 -2.91 6.55
C ILE A 13 -7.82 -1.47 7.02
N TYR A 14 -7.41 -0.51 6.21
CA TYR A 14 -7.45 0.92 6.48
C TYR A 14 -8.61 1.56 5.73
N ASP A 15 -9.37 2.44 6.39
CA ASP A 15 -10.48 3.17 5.78
C ASP A 15 -9.96 4.41 5.04
N GLY A 16 -9.69 4.24 3.77
CA GLY A 16 -9.19 5.28 2.85
C GLY A 16 -7.91 4.90 2.11
N GLU A 17 -7.31 5.89 1.48
CA GLU A 17 -6.07 5.80 0.70
C GLU A 17 -4.91 6.37 1.51
N SER A 18 -4.06 5.52 2.08
CA SER A 18 -2.96 5.94 2.95
C SER A 18 -1.91 6.78 2.20
N SER A 19 -1.63 6.45 0.94
CA SER A 19 -0.71 7.23 0.10
C SER A 19 -1.19 8.66 -0.14
N LEU A 20 -2.51 8.87 -0.33
CA LEU A 20 -3.08 10.20 -0.49
C LEU A 20 -3.05 10.97 0.83
N ALA A 21 -3.37 10.32 1.94
CA ALA A 21 -3.27 10.90 3.28
C ALA A 21 -1.82 11.32 3.59
N LEU A 22 -0.84 10.49 3.21
CA LEU A 22 0.58 10.77 3.36
C LEU A 22 1.01 11.97 2.52
N PHE A 23 0.50 12.10 1.29
CA PHE A 23 0.75 13.27 0.47
C PHE A 23 0.26 14.57 1.13
N TRP A 24 -0.94 14.56 1.72
CA TRP A 24 -1.47 15.68 2.49
C TRP A 24 -0.66 15.99 3.75
N PHE A 25 -0.19 14.97 4.44
CA PHE A 25 0.71 15.12 5.59
C PHE A 25 1.98 15.88 5.19
N TYR A 26 2.59 15.53 4.03
CA TYR A 26 3.78 16.21 3.55
C TYR A 26 3.50 17.60 2.96
N ILE A 27 2.32 17.87 2.41
CA ILE A 27 1.95 19.25 2.03
C ILE A 27 1.97 20.17 3.26
N LYS A 28 1.54 19.70 4.42
CA LYS A 28 1.59 20.49 5.66
C LYS A 28 3.04 20.79 6.11
N LYS A 29 3.94 19.83 5.92
CA LYS A 29 5.38 19.99 6.25
C LYS A 29 6.16 20.75 5.17
N MET A 30 5.77 20.61 3.93
CA MET A 30 6.38 21.21 2.75
C MET A 30 5.31 21.86 1.86
N PRO A 31 4.80 23.06 2.22
CA PRO A 31 3.64 23.69 1.54
C PRO A 31 3.79 23.87 0.03
N HIS A 32 5.03 24.00 -0.46
CA HIS A 32 5.32 24.12 -1.89
C HIS A 32 4.92 22.88 -2.69
N LEU A 33 4.70 21.72 -2.06
CA LEU A 33 4.19 20.51 -2.70
C LEU A 33 2.73 20.65 -3.18
N VAL A 34 1.98 21.62 -2.66
CA VAL A 34 0.58 21.85 -3.05
C VAL A 34 0.43 22.09 -4.55
N LYS A 35 1.45 22.66 -5.21
CA LYS A 35 1.47 22.88 -6.67
C LYS A 35 1.33 21.57 -7.48
N TYR A 36 1.67 20.42 -6.89
CA TYR A 36 1.56 19.11 -7.55
C TYR A 36 0.18 18.47 -7.36
N TYR A 37 -0.61 18.95 -6.39
CA TYR A 37 -1.90 18.37 -6.06
C TYR A 37 -2.86 18.28 -7.26
N PRO A 38 -3.05 19.33 -8.07
CA PRO A 38 -3.91 19.24 -9.26
C PRO A 38 -3.43 18.19 -10.28
N LYS A 39 -2.10 18.00 -10.37
CA LYS A 39 -1.50 17.00 -11.26
C LYS A 39 -1.75 15.58 -10.76
N VAL A 40 -1.63 15.36 -9.44
CA VAL A 40 -1.93 14.07 -8.80
C VAL A 40 -3.40 13.72 -9.00
N LEU A 41 -4.32 14.66 -8.73
CA LEU A 41 -5.75 14.45 -8.96
C LEU A 41 -6.09 14.13 -10.42
N LYS A 42 -5.48 14.86 -11.36
CA LYS A 42 -5.67 14.61 -12.80
C LYS A 42 -5.14 13.22 -13.20
N ALA A 43 -3.99 12.81 -12.66
CA ALA A 43 -3.44 11.47 -12.90
C ALA A 43 -4.38 10.39 -12.38
N MET A 44 -4.85 10.51 -11.15
CA MET A 44 -5.83 9.58 -10.55
C MET A 44 -7.13 9.52 -11.34
N TYR A 45 -7.66 10.67 -11.76
CA TYR A 45 -8.87 10.73 -12.57
C TYR A 45 -8.69 10.01 -13.91
N ASN A 46 -7.62 10.33 -14.64
CA ASN A 46 -7.33 9.71 -15.93
C ASN A 46 -7.10 8.20 -15.81
N TYR A 47 -6.42 7.77 -14.76
CA TYR A 47 -6.23 6.35 -14.46
C TYR A 47 -7.58 5.64 -14.19
N LYS A 48 -8.44 6.22 -13.34
CA LYS A 48 -9.77 5.66 -13.05
C LYS A 48 -10.67 5.60 -14.29
N LYS A 49 -10.49 6.51 -15.23
CA LYS A 49 -11.20 6.51 -16.51
C LYS A 49 -10.59 5.58 -17.57
N GLY A 50 -9.43 4.97 -17.29
CA GLY A 50 -8.72 4.13 -18.24
C GLY A 50 -8.01 4.89 -19.37
N ASN A 51 -7.86 6.22 -19.24
CA ASN A 51 -7.20 7.07 -20.25
C ASN A 51 -5.67 6.93 -20.22
N ILE A 52 -5.11 6.52 -19.11
CA ILE A 52 -3.67 6.25 -18.93
C ILE A 52 -3.50 4.98 -18.10
N THR A 53 -2.39 4.29 -18.30
CA THR A 53 -1.99 3.19 -17.43
C THR A 53 -1.35 3.74 -16.15
N ILE A 54 -1.21 2.89 -15.13
CA ILE A 54 -0.49 3.28 -13.92
C ILE A 54 1.01 3.50 -14.21
N GLU A 55 1.56 2.71 -15.12
CA GLU A 55 2.93 2.82 -15.59
C GLU A 55 3.19 4.17 -16.25
N ASP A 56 2.29 4.62 -17.15
CA ASP A 56 2.36 5.94 -17.78
C ASP A 56 2.30 7.07 -16.74
N ALA A 57 1.40 6.93 -15.76
CA ALA A 57 1.27 7.89 -14.67
C ALA A 57 2.56 7.98 -13.85
N LEU A 58 3.15 6.83 -13.49
CA LEU A 58 4.38 6.77 -12.73
C LEU A 58 5.55 7.37 -13.53
N GLN A 59 5.72 6.97 -14.78
CA GLN A 59 6.79 7.49 -15.64
C GLN A 59 6.72 9.01 -15.78
N LYS A 60 5.51 9.56 -15.89
CA LYS A 60 5.29 10.99 -16.08
C LYS A 60 5.47 11.83 -14.81
N TYR A 61 5.03 11.31 -13.66
CA TYR A 61 4.90 12.12 -12.43
C TYR A 61 5.97 11.82 -11.38
N ILE A 62 6.56 10.62 -11.37
CA ILE A 62 7.60 10.24 -10.41
C ILE A 62 8.82 11.17 -10.45
N PRO A 63 9.37 11.56 -11.62
CA PRO A 63 10.53 12.46 -11.65
C PRO A 63 10.31 13.80 -10.94
N MET A 64 9.02 14.19 -10.79
CA MET A 64 8.67 15.43 -10.08
C MET A 64 8.78 15.31 -8.56
N ILE A 65 8.63 14.10 -8.02
CA ILE A 65 8.64 13.83 -6.58
C ILE A 65 9.97 13.24 -6.09
N GLU A 66 10.77 12.65 -6.97
CA GLU A 66 12.09 12.06 -6.61
C GLU A 66 12.95 12.97 -5.71
N PRO A 67 13.10 14.29 -5.97
CA PRO A 67 13.90 15.15 -5.12
C PRO A 67 13.39 15.28 -3.68
N TYR A 68 12.09 15.00 -3.48
CA TYR A 68 11.47 15.03 -2.15
C TYR A 68 11.54 13.68 -1.45
N VAL A 69 11.62 12.58 -2.21
CA VAL A 69 11.69 11.23 -1.66
C VAL A 69 12.91 11.07 -0.75
N LEU A 70 14.07 11.57 -1.15
CA LEU A 70 15.29 11.53 -0.33
C LEU A 70 15.08 12.25 1.02
N LYS A 71 14.45 13.44 1.00
CA LYS A 71 14.13 14.17 2.24
C LYS A 71 13.16 13.41 3.14
N VAL A 72 12.22 12.71 2.52
CA VAL A 72 11.26 11.86 3.23
C VAL A 72 11.97 10.66 3.86
N ILE A 73 12.87 10.02 3.12
CA ILE A 73 13.67 8.89 3.63
C ILE A 73 14.46 9.29 4.88
N ASP A 74 15.11 10.45 4.87
CA ASP A 74 15.90 10.93 6.02
C ASP A 74 15.08 11.14 7.29
N THR A 75 13.79 11.40 7.18
CA THR A 75 12.91 11.71 8.31
C THR A 75 11.83 10.67 8.55
N CYS A 76 11.80 9.59 7.75
CA CYS A 76 10.68 8.66 7.67
C CYS A 76 10.30 8.01 9.01
N ASP A 77 11.26 7.65 9.84
CA ASP A 77 10.98 6.99 11.14
C ASP A 77 10.17 7.89 12.08
N ARG A 78 10.54 9.17 12.13
CA ARG A 78 9.80 10.16 12.92
C ARG A 78 8.45 10.46 12.28
N ASP A 79 8.45 10.70 10.98
CA ASP A 79 7.28 11.13 10.23
C ASP A 79 6.24 10.01 10.14
N ALA A 80 6.66 8.75 10.06
CA ALA A 80 5.75 7.60 10.10
C ALA A 80 5.04 7.50 11.46
N LYS A 81 5.76 7.69 12.57
CA LYS A 81 5.14 7.71 13.91
C LYS A 81 4.09 8.80 14.02
N GLU A 82 4.45 10.05 13.66
CA GLU A 82 3.53 11.20 13.69
C GLU A 82 2.32 10.98 12.77
N PHE A 83 2.54 10.46 11.57
CA PHE A 83 1.46 10.15 10.63
C PHE A 83 0.49 9.13 11.23
N TRP A 84 0.99 8.00 11.72
CA TRP A 84 0.13 6.94 12.26
C TRP A 84 -0.48 7.28 13.61
N ASP A 85 0.10 8.19 14.41
CA ASP A 85 -0.56 8.72 15.62
C ASP A 85 -1.93 9.33 15.30
N SER A 86 -2.03 10.02 14.17
CA SER A 86 -3.26 10.66 13.72
C SER A 86 -4.17 9.79 12.87
N HIS A 87 -3.72 8.59 12.43
CA HIS A 87 -4.46 7.75 11.48
C HIS A 87 -4.84 6.35 12.01
N MET A 88 -4.41 5.96 13.22
CA MET A 88 -4.75 4.67 13.82
C MET A 88 -6.25 4.40 13.90
N HIS A 89 -7.06 5.44 14.13
CA HIS A 89 -8.52 5.34 14.23
C HIS A 89 -9.20 4.85 12.93
N LYS A 90 -8.48 4.88 11.81
CA LYS A 90 -8.95 4.41 10.50
C LYS A 90 -8.71 2.92 10.25
N ILE A 91 -8.03 2.23 11.16
CA ILE A 91 -7.91 0.76 11.07
C ILE A 91 -9.28 0.14 11.35
N LYS A 92 -9.76 -0.63 10.39
CA LYS A 92 -11.10 -1.23 10.47
C LYS A 92 -11.17 -2.29 11.56
N PRO A 93 -12.23 -2.31 12.38
CA PRO A 93 -12.35 -3.24 13.51
C PRO A 93 -12.23 -4.71 13.14
N PHE A 94 -12.79 -5.12 11.97
CA PHE A 94 -12.80 -6.52 11.56
C PHE A 94 -11.39 -7.12 11.50
N TYR A 95 -10.38 -6.33 11.10
CA TYR A 95 -9.03 -6.85 11.00
C TYR A 95 -8.50 -7.30 12.35
N LYS A 96 -8.75 -6.52 13.40
CA LYS A 96 -8.36 -6.89 14.78
C LYS A 96 -9.04 -8.16 15.29
N GLU A 97 -10.24 -8.47 14.76
CA GLU A 97 -11.01 -9.66 15.14
C GLU A 97 -10.49 -10.93 14.49
N ILE A 98 -9.92 -10.84 13.27
CA ILE A 98 -9.48 -11.99 12.47
C ILE A 98 -7.97 -12.10 12.31
N GLN A 99 -7.21 -11.13 12.79
CA GLN A 99 -5.76 -11.05 12.68
C GLN A 99 -5.08 -12.30 13.25
N GLN A 100 -4.02 -12.76 12.56
CA GLN A 100 -3.17 -13.86 12.98
C GLN A 100 -1.69 -13.40 13.02
N ASP A 101 -0.87 -14.14 13.76
CA ASP A 101 0.53 -13.79 13.97
C ASP A 101 1.41 -13.86 12.72
N ASP A 102 0.98 -14.64 11.72
CA ASP A 102 1.66 -14.89 10.46
C ASP A 102 0.99 -14.14 9.27
N ASP A 103 0.11 -13.18 9.56
CA ASP A 103 -0.48 -12.32 8.54
C ASP A 103 0.60 -11.55 7.76
N VAL A 104 0.36 -11.39 6.46
CA VAL A 104 1.17 -10.60 5.55
C VAL A 104 0.35 -9.43 5.02
N ILE A 105 0.86 -8.22 5.13
CA ILE A 105 0.28 -7.06 4.47
C ILE A 105 1.03 -6.82 3.16
N ILE A 106 0.28 -6.71 2.04
CA ILE A 106 0.85 -6.41 0.73
C ILE A 106 0.15 -5.21 0.12
N THR A 107 0.88 -4.12 -0.15
CA THR A 107 0.31 -2.83 -0.49
C THR A 107 1.10 -2.06 -1.54
N ALA A 108 0.43 -1.21 -2.31
CA ALA A 108 1.10 -0.25 -3.20
C ALA A 108 1.72 0.94 -2.45
N SER A 109 1.36 1.15 -1.19
CA SER A 109 1.88 2.24 -0.36
C SER A 109 3.36 2.07 -0.02
N PRO A 110 4.10 3.17 0.32
CA PRO A 110 5.52 3.10 0.64
C PRO A 110 5.82 2.20 1.84
N GLU A 111 6.57 1.12 1.63
CA GLU A 111 6.88 0.12 2.66
C GLU A 111 7.48 0.72 3.94
N ILE A 112 8.35 1.72 3.77
CA ILE A 112 9.03 2.42 4.87
C ILE A 112 8.05 3.07 5.87
N PHE A 113 6.89 3.56 5.40
CA PHE A 113 5.80 4.08 6.25
C PHE A 113 4.90 2.97 6.79
N MET A 114 4.73 1.90 6.01
CA MET A 114 3.88 0.78 6.40
C MET A 114 4.48 -0.04 7.53
N ARG A 115 5.81 -0.08 7.67
CA ARG A 115 6.48 -0.79 8.76
C ARG A 115 6.03 -0.31 10.14
N GLU A 116 5.85 0.99 10.33
CA GLU A 116 5.40 1.54 11.61
C GLU A 116 3.98 1.07 11.97
N ILE A 117 3.02 1.13 11.04
CA ILE A 117 1.67 0.65 11.34
C ILE A 117 1.63 -0.86 11.54
N CYS A 118 2.41 -1.63 10.77
CA CYS A 118 2.52 -3.07 10.95
C CYS A 118 3.09 -3.42 12.33
N ASN A 119 4.11 -2.70 12.80
CA ASN A 119 4.64 -2.86 14.15
C ASN A 119 3.58 -2.60 15.22
N ARG A 120 2.79 -1.54 15.07
CA ARG A 120 1.69 -1.20 16.00
C ARG A 120 0.57 -2.25 16.01
N LEU A 121 0.31 -2.88 14.88
CA LEU A 121 -0.67 -3.95 14.74
C LEU A 121 -0.12 -5.33 15.14
N GLY A 122 1.18 -5.47 15.36
CA GLY A 122 1.84 -6.76 15.63
C GLY A 122 2.03 -7.61 14.38
N VAL A 123 1.92 -7.03 13.18
CA VAL A 123 2.17 -7.71 11.91
C VAL A 123 3.67 -7.68 11.60
N LYS A 124 4.25 -8.85 11.38
CA LYS A 124 5.70 -9.01 11.18
C LYS A 124 6.12 -8.78 9.73
N GLU A 125 5.26 -9.11 8.79
CA GLU A 125 5.56 -9.13 7.37
C GLU A 125 4.75 -8.09 6.60
N VAL A 126 5.46 -7.15 5.99
CA VAL A 126 4.89 -6.16 5.08
C VAL A 126 5.68 -6.11 3.79
N ILE A 127 4.97 -6.09 2.67
CA ILE A 127 5.51 -5.93 1.32
C ILE A 127 4.86 -4.70 0.72
N GLY A 128 5.66 -3.70 0.41
CA GLY A 128 5.18 -2.43 -0.12
C GLY A 128 6.02 -1.94 -1.31
N THR A 129 5.72 -0.74 -1.76
CA THR A 129 6.56 -0.02 -2.73
C THR A 129 7.86 0.41 -2.05
N THR A 130 9.00 0.10 -2.68
CA THR A 130 10.34 0.44 -2.16
C THR A 130 11.04 1.46 -3.02
N PHE A 131 11.92 2.22 -2.38
CA PHE A 131 12.71 3.27 -3.00
C PHE A 131 14.20 3.04 -2.73
N ASN A 132 15.02 3.38 -3.70
CA ASN A 132 16.47 3.45 -3.53
C ASN A 132 16.81 4.62 -2.59
N HIS A 133 17.50 4.33 -1.51
CA HIS A 133 17.83 5.30 -0.47
C HIS A 133 18.87 6.33 -0.89
N GLU A 134 19.65 6.05 -1.93
CA GLU A 134 20.66 6.97 -2.45
C GLU A 134 20.09 7.90 -3.53
N THR A 135 19.19 7.39 -4.36
CA THR A 135 18.70 8.11 -5.55
C THR A 135 17.26 8.60 -5.41
N GLY A 136 16.48 8.09 -4.46
CA GLY A 136 15.05 8.38 -4.32
C GLY A 136 14.16 7.73 -5.38
N LYS A 137 14.72 6.92 -6.27
CA LYS A 137 13.97 6.24 -7.33
C LYS A 137 13.20 5.06 -6.81
N ILE A 138 12.06 4.74 -7.44
CA ILE A 138 11.34 3.51 -7.14
C ILE A 138 12.17 2.31 -7.59
N GLU A 139 12.43 1.39 -6.67
CA GLU A 139 13.05 0.09 -6.96
C GLU A 139 12.01 -0.98 -7.24
N ARG A 140 10.94 -1.01 -6.45
CA ARG A 140 9.82 -1.91 -6.63
C ARG A 140 8.51 -1.15 -6.48
N PHE A 141 7.66 -1.18 -7.50
CA PHE A 141 6.30 -0.71 -7.41
C PHE A 141 5.37 -1.89 -7.16
N CYS A 142 4.85 -1.99 -5.93
CA CYS A 142 4.06 -3.12 -5.45
C CYS A 142 2.58 -3.00 -5.83
N TYR A 143 2.27 -3.22 -7.12
CA TYR A 143 0.92 -3.06 -7.67
C TYR A 143 0.56 -4.20 -8.63
N ARG A 144 -0.70 -4.67 -8.61
CA ARG A 144 -1.22 -5.74 -9.47
C ARG A 144 -0.28 -6.98 -9.52
N LYS A 145 0.16 -7.39 -10.73
CA LYS A 145 1.06 -8.53 -10.94
C LYS A 145 2.39 -8.41 -10.18
N ASN A 146 2.85 -7.19 -9.93
CA ASN A 146 4.07 -6.99 -9.16
C ASN A 146 3.90 -7.37 -7.68
N LYS A 147 2.67 -7.36 -7.14
CA LYS A 147 2.39 -7.91 -5.80
C LYS A 147 2.71 -9.41 -5.74
N VAL A 148 2.29 -10.19 -6.76
CA VAL A 148 2.61 -11.63 -6.83
C VAL A 148 4.12 -11.85 -6.90
N LYS A 149 4.81 -11.07 -7.77
CA LYS A 149 6.26 -11.16 -7.89
C LYS A 149 6.94 -10.87 -6.55
N ALA A 150 6.56 -9.80 -5.88
CA ALA A 150 7.11 -9.40 -4.58
C ALA A 150 6.81 -10.43 -3.48
N PHE A 151 5.62 -11.03 -3.49
CA PHE A 151 5.26 -12.12 -2.60
C PHE A 151 6.15 -13.35 -2.81
N ASN A 152 6.31 -13.79 -4.05
CA ASN A 152 7.14 -14.96 -4.39
C ASN A 152 8.63 -14.72 -4.11
N GLU A 153 9.14 -13.50 -4.32
CA GLU A 153 10.51 -13.13 -3.93
C GLU A 153 10.74 -13.27 -2.43
N ARG A 154 9.72 -13.02 -1.60
CA ARG A 154 9.81 -13.06 -0.14
C ARG A 154 9.56 -14.45 0.43
N PHE A 155 8.59 -15.18 -0.10
CA PHE A 155 8.05 -16.42 0.47
C PHE A 155 8.17 -17.64 -0.46
N GLY A 156 8.72 -17.48 -1.67
CA GLY A 156 8.78 -18.57 -2.66
C GLY A 156 7.37 -18.99 -3.08
N ASP A 157 7.16 -20.31 -3.13
CA ASP A 157 5.89 -20.95 -3.49
C ASP A 157 4.97 -21.18 -2.27
N ALA A 158 5.14 -20.39 -1.18
CA ALA A 158 4.30 -20.55 -0.02
C ALA A 158 2.82 -20.30 -0.35
N PRO A 159 1.89 -21.16 0.10
CA PRO A 159 0.48 -21.00 -0.24
C PRO A 159 -0.14 -19.81 0.49
N ILE A 160 -0.98 -19.05 -0.22
CA ILE A 160 -1.87 -18.05 0.37
C ILE A 160 -3.18 -18.76 0.71
N ASP A 161 -3.50 -18.89 2.00
CA ASP A 161 -4.75 -19.51 2.44
C ASP A 161 -5.92 -18.57 2.18
N LYS A 162 -5.85 -17.33 2.65
CA LYS A 162 -6.88 -16.32 2.44
C LYS A 162 -6.28 -15.02 1.96
N PHE A 163 -6.90 -14.40 0.97
CA PHE A 163 -6.54 -13.08 0.49
C PHE A 163 -7.71 -12.11 0.66
N TYR A 164 -7.45 -10.97 1.28
CA TYR A 164 -8.43 -9.91 1.48
C TYR A 164 -8.04 -8.67 0.70
N THR A 165 -8.96 -8.13 -0.10
CA THR A 165 -8.73 -6.94 -0.92
C THR A 165 -10.03 -6.15 -1.13
N ASP A 166 -9.92 -4.85 -1.37
CA ASP A 166 -11.05 -4.01 -1.77
C ASP A 166 -11.30 -4.01 -3.28
N SER A 167 -10.36 -4.56 -4.07
CA SER A 167 -10.31 -4.36 -5.51
C SER A 167 -10.03 -5.64 -6.31
N ILE A 168 -10.80 -5.82 -7.39
CA ILE A 168 -10.52 -6.83 -8.41
C ILE A 168 -9.21 -6.57 -9.20
N ASN A 169 -8.60 -5.39 -9.03
CA ASN A 169 -7.29 -5.10 -9.62
C ASN A 169 -6.18 -6.01 -9.05
N ASP A 170 -6.41 -6.60 -7.89
CA ASP A 170 -5.55 -7.62 -7.29
C ASP A 170 -5.84 -9.04 -7.81
N ALA A 171 -6.51 -9.17 -8.97
CA ALA A 171 -6.82 -10.46 -9.60
C ALA A 171 -5.65 -11.45 -9.60
N PRO A 172 -4.39 -11.05 -9.86
CA PRO A 172 -3.27 -12.00 -9.82
C PRO A 172 -3.07 -12.66 -8.45
N LEU A 173 -3.30 -11.94 -7.34
CA LEU A 173 -3.25 -12.53 -5.98
C LEU A 173 -4.52 -13.35 -5.68
N ILE A 174 -5.68 -12.88 -6.14
CA ILE A 174 -6.94 -13.63 -6.04
C ILE A 174 -6.80 -15.01 -6.72
N GLU A 175 -6.16 -15.06 -7.88
CA GLU A 175 -5.98 -16.29 -8.65
C GLU A 175 -5.12 -17.33 -7.91
N ILE A 176 -4.08 -16.93 -7.20
CA ILE A 176 -3.16 -17.84 -6.52
C ILE A 176 -3.59 -18.18 -5.08
N ALA A 177 -4.46 -17.38 -4.46
CA ALA A 177 -4.99 -17.67 -3.14
C ALA A 177 -5.98 -18.85 -3.17
N LYS A 178 -6.04 -19.65 -2.09
CA LYS A 178 -7.05 -20.70 -1.94
C LYS A 178 -8.46 -20.14 -1.79
N GLU A 179 -8.58 -19.09 -0.97
CA GLU A 179 -9.81 -18.33 -0.77
C GLU A 179 -9.54 -16.85 -0.96
N ALA A 180 -10.50 -16.12 -1.50
CA ALA A 180 -10.39 -14.67 -1.64
C ALA A 180 -11.68 -13.96 -1.18
N TYR A 181 -11.47 -12.81 -0.55
CA TYR A 181 -12.53 -12.01 0.06
C TYR A 181 -12.46 -10.56 -0.42
N LEU A 182 -13.58 -10.06 -0.91
CA LEU A 182 -13.75 -8.66 -1.27
C LEU A 182 -14.25 -7.88 -0.05
N VAL A 183 -13.55 -6.83 0.32
CA VAL A 183 -13.89 -5.94 1.43
C VAL A 183 -14.47 -4.64 0.87
N LYS A 184 -15.71 -4.30 1.23
CA LYS A 184 -16.38 -3.05 0.87
C LYS A 184 -16.94 -2.38 2.13
N GLY A 185 -16.28 -1.29 2.55
CA GLY A 185 -16.54 -0.70 3.86
C GLY A 185 -16.27 -1.73 4.96
N ASN A 186 -17.29 -2.10 5.72
CA ASN A 186 -17.23 -3.14 6.76
C ASN A 186 -17.81 -4.49 6.30
N LYS A 187 -18.23 -4.61 5.04
CA LYS A 187 -18.76 -5.87 4.49
C LYS A 187 -17.64 -6.67 3.86
N ILE A 188 -17.59 -7.96 4.20
CA ILE A 188 -16.64 -8.94 3.67
C ILE A 188 -17.44 -9.99 2.92
N GLN A 189 -17.11 -10.19 1.67
CA GLN A 189 -17.76 -11.16 0.80
C GLN A 189 -16.73 -12.11 0.21
N ARG A 190 -16.93 -13.42 0.37
CA ARG A 190 -16.10 -14.41 -0.32
C ARG A 190 -16.38 -14.35 -1.82
N ILE A 191 -15.30 -14.28 -2.62
CA ILE A 191 -15.36 -14.22 -4.09
C ILE A 191 -14.64 -15.41 -4.74
N LYS A 192 -13.90 -16.19 -3.94
CA LYS A 192 -13.24 -17.43 -4.35
C LYS A 192 -13.25 -18.46 -3.22
#